data_127997eb825f69d8c8ec03b3f5762143
#
_entry.id   127997eb825f69d8c8ec03b3f5762143
#
_cell.length_a   1.000
_cell.length_b   1.000
_cell.length_c   1.000
_cell.angle_alpha   90.00
_cell.angle_beta   90.00
_cell.angle_gamma   90.00
#
_symmetry.space_group_name_H-M   'P 1'
#
loop_
_entity.id
_entity.type
_entity.pdbx_description
1 polymer ?
#
loop_
_entity_poly.entity_id
_entity_poly.type
_entity_poly.pdbx_seq_one_letter_code
_entity_poly.pdbx_strand_id
1 'polypeptide(L)'
;MPADATIRRGHHNVYVVYLRNPKGDGKAAYYVGMTGLSPEQRFDNHKNGIKSARIVRRYGERLVPKLYAHLNPMPYAKAKEMEGFLADSLRKRGFIVYGGH
;
A
#
# COMPACT_ATOMS: atom_id res chain seq x y z
N MET A 1 -13.04 26.63 -7.90
CA MET A 1 -12.73 26.01 -8.08
C MET A 1 -12.18 25.40 -8.55
N PRO A 2 -12.05 25.10 -8.23
CA PRO A 2 -11.31 24.86 -9.19
C PRO A 2 -11.19 23.57 -9.71
N ALA A 3 -11.34 23.54 -10.88
CA ALA A 3 -11.21 22.34 -11.64
C ALA A 3 -9.83 21.73 -11.49
N ASP A 4 -8.87 22.53 -11.28
CA ASP A 4 -7.51 22.03 -11.16
C ASP A 4 -7.31 21.16 -9.93
N ALA A 5 -8.07 21.38 -8.88
CA ALA A 5 -7.99 20.53 -7.71
C ALA A 5 -8.40 19.11 -8.05
N THR A 6 -9.41 18.96 -8.91
CA THR A 6 -9.85 17.65 -9.33
C THR A 6 -8.80 16.99 -10.23
N ILE A 7 -8.23 17.77 -11.15
CA ILE A 7 -7.23 17.24 -12.08
C ILE A 7 -6.01 16.73 -11.35
N ARG A 8 -5.53 17.45 -10.36
CA ARG A 8 -4.31 17.09 -9.65
C ARG A 8 -4.46 15.86 -8.79
N ARG A 9 -5.66 15.61 -8.28
CA ARG A 9 -5.83 14.56 -7.30
C ARG A 9 -5.72 13.18 -7.86
N GLY A 10 -6.27 12.98 -9.04
CA GLY A 10 -6.38 11.64 -9.53
C GLY A 10 -7.24 10.77 -8.63
N HIS A 11 -7.18 9.46 -8.82
CA HIS A 11 -8.04 8.53 -8.10
C HIS A 11 -7.28 7.34 -7.54
N HIS A 12 -5.96 7.40 -7.54
CA HIS A 12 -5.16 6.26 -7.08
C HIS A 12 -4.61 6.51 -5.69
N ASN A 13 -4.43 5.43 -4.97
CA ASN A 13 -3.97 5.47 -3.59
C ASN A 13 -2.84 4.48 -3.40
N VAL A 14 -1.83 4.89 -2.62
CA VAL A 14 -0.85 3.94 -2.14
C VAL A 14 -1.31 3.45 -0.77
N TYR A 15 -0.85 2.27 -0.38
CA TYR A 15 -1.22 1.71 0.91
C TYR A 15 -0.13 0.80 1.43
N VAL A 16 -0.15 0.58 2.73
CA VAL A 16 0.80 -0.30 3.40
C VAL A 16 0.01 -1.23 4.31
N VAL A 17 0.32 -2.52 4.20
CA VAL A 17 -0.30 -3.56 5.04
C VAL A 17 0.75 -4.09 6.01
N TYR A 18 0.37 -4.22 7.26
CA TYR A 18 1.18 -4.90 8.26
C TYR A 18 1.03 -6.40 8.07
N LEU A 19 2.16 -7.10 7.90
CA LEU A 19 2.19 -8.54 7.72
C LEU A 19 2.70 -9.18 9.00
N ARG A 20 1.94 -10.11 9.52
CA ARG A 20 2.30 -10.76 10.76
C ARG A 20 3.11 -12.01 10.48
N ASN A 21 4.40 -11.96 10.86
CA ASN A 21 5.29 -13.12 10.87
C ASN A 21 5.28 -13.91 9.56
N PRO A 22 5.47 -13.26 8.40
CA PRO A 22 5.31 -13.97 7.13
C PRO A 22 6.36 -15.04 6.87
N LYS A 23 7.53 -14.96 7.52
CA LYS A 23 8.60 -15.94 7.35
C LYS A 23 8.69 -16.94 8.49
N GLY A 24 7.83 -16.80 9.48
CA GLY A 24 7.88 -17.71 10.64
C GLY A 24 9.05 -17.46 11.59
N ASP A 25 9.72 -16.32 11.44
CA ASP A 25 10.88 -15.97 12.29
C ASP A 25 10.51 -15.00 13.42
N GLY A 26 9.23 -14.74 13.61
CA GLY A 26 8.75 -13.85 14.65
C GLY A 26 8.81 -12.38 14.28
N LYS A 27 9.24 -12.06 13.08
CA LYS A 27 9.38 -10.67 12.64
C LYS A 27 8.21 -10.23 11.78
N ALA A 28 7.80 -8.99 11.98
CA ALA A 28 6.78 -8.36 11.15
C ALA A 28 7.40 -7.88 9.84
N ALA A 29 6.55 -7.67 8.85
CA ALA A 29 6.96 -7.10 7.58
C ALA A 29 5.85 -6.20 7.08
N TYR A 30 6.10 -5.48 5.98
CA TYR A 30 5.12 -4.62 5.35
C TYR A 30 4.94 -5.00 3.89
N TYR A 31 3.76 -4.79 3.39
CA TYR A 31 3.48 -4.89 1.96
C TYR A 31 3.07 -3.50 1.48
N VAL A 32 3.70 -3.03 0.42
CA VAL A 32 3.37 -1.72 -0.16
C VAL A 32 2.74 -1.94 -1.52
N GLY A 33 1.60 -1.30 -1.75
CA GLY A 33 0.90 -1.42 -3.01
C GLY A 33 0.24 -0.12 -3.42
N MET A 34 -0.42 -0.15 -4.58
CA MET A 34 -1.23 0.96 -5.04
C MET A 34 -2.52 0.41 -5.64
N THR A 35 -3.54 1.23 -5.68
CA THR A 35 -4.87 0.79 -6.11
C THR A 35 -5.68 1.97 -6.62
N GLY A 36 -6.61 1.69 -7.53
CA GLY A 36 -7.63 2.66 -7.94
C GLY A 36 -8.83 2.67 -7.00
N LEU A 37 -8.84 1.79 -6.01
CA LEU A 37 -9.89 1.70 -5.00
C LEU A 37 -9.41 2.41 -3.74
N SER A 38 -10.27 2.47 -2.71
CA SER A 38 -9.79 2.89 -1.41
C SER A 38 -8.85 1.81 -0.85
N PRO A 39 -7.88 2.17 -0.02
CA PRO A 39 -7.02 1.17 0.61
C PRO A 39 -7.82 0.11 1.37
N GLU A 40 -8.90 0.52 2.05
CA GLU A 40 -9.75 -0.39 2.81
C GLU A 40 -10.41 -1.43 1.90
N GLN A 41 -10.97 -0.98 0.79
CA GLN A 41 -11.61 -1.90 -0.14
C GLN A 41 -10.59 -2.83 -0.79
N ARG A 42 -9.42 -2.31 -1.15
CA ARG A 42 -8.35 -3.14 -1.72
C ARG A 42 -7.87 -4.19 -0.72
N PHE A 43 -7.73 -3.79 0.54
CA PHE A 43 -7.34 -4.73 1.58
C PHE A 43 -8.37 -5.84 1.74
N ASP A 44 -9.66 -5.48 1.74
CA ASP A 44 -10.73 -6.49 1.81
C ASP A 44 -10.64 -7.44 0.62
N ASN A 45 -10.38 -6.91 -0.58
CA ASN A 45 -10.22 -7.75 -1.76
C ASN A 45 -9.06 -8.72 -1.61
N HIS A 46 -7.93 -8.26 -1.07
CA HIS A 46 -6.80 -9.14 -0.80
C HIS A 46 -7.21 -10.28 0.14
N LYS A 47 -7.88 -9.94 1.23
CA LYS A 47 -8.25 -10.94 2.23
C LYS A 47 -9.29 -11.92 1.69
N ASN A 48 -10.11 -11.49 0.75
CA ASN A 48 -11.13 -12.34 0.13
C ASN A 48 -10.61 -13.05 -1.12
N GLY A 49 -9.33 -12.91 -1.46
CA GLY A 49 -8.74 -13.61 -2.59
C GLY A 49 -9.05 -13.01 -3.95
N ILE A 50 -9.56 -11.77 -4.01
CA ILE A 50 -9.89 -11.11 -5.27
C ILE A 50 -8.67 -10.40 -5.80
N LYS A 51 -8.06 -10.94 -6.86
CA LYS A 51 -6.81 -10.43 -7.45
C LYS A 51 -5.78 -10.15 -6.38
N SER A 52 -5.70 -11.01 -5.39
CA SER A 52 -4.94 -10.77 -4.18
C SER A 52 -3.46 -11.10 -4.34
N ALA A 53 -2.62 -10.35 -3.62
CA ALA A 53 -1.26 -10.77 -3.38
C ALA A 53 -1.32 -11.85 -2.30
N ARG A 54 -0.72 -12.99 -2.58
CA ARG A 54 -0.78 -14.14 -1.66
C ARG A 54 -0.23 -13.81 -0.27
N ILE A 55 0.85 -13.03 -0.21
CA ILE A 55 1.47 -12.66 1.06
C ILE A 55 0.50 -11.84 1.92
N VAL A 56 -0.30 -10.97 1.31
CA VAL A 56 -1.28 -10.18 2.04
C VAL A 56 -2.45 -11.04 2.46
N ARG A 57 -2.92 -11.92 1.57
CA ARG A 57 -4.04 -12.79 1.90
C ARG A 57 -3.73 -13.66 3.10
N ARG A 58 -2.52 -14.20 3.17
CA ARG A 58 -2.14 -15.12 4.24
C ARG A 58 -1.70 -14.43 5.52
N TYR A 59 -0.96 -13.35 5.41
CA TYR A 59 -0.31 -12.73 6.56
C TYR A 59 -0.71 -11.31 6.83
N GLY A 60 -1.50 -10.70 5.96
CA GLY A 60 -1.98 -9.33 6.17
C GLY A 60 -2.88 -9.25 7.37
N GLU A 61 -2.52 -8.38 8.32
CA GLU A 61 -3.30 -8.22 9.53
C GLU A 61 -4.11 -6.94 9.51
N ARG A 62 -3.52 -5.84 9.07
CA ARG A 62 -4.20 -4.56 9.03
C ARG A 62 -3.46 -3.58 8.13
N LEU A 63 -4.17 -2.55 7.72
CA LEU A 63 -3.55 -1.40 7.05
C LEU A 63 -2.82 -0.55 8.09
N VAL A 64 -1.86 0.26 7.61
CA VAL A 64 -1.08 1.17 8.46
C VAL A 64 -1.23 2.59 7.92
N PRO A 65 -2.42 3.23 8.09
CA PRO A 65 -2.72 4.51 7.44
C PRO A 65 -1.75 5.64 7.75
N LYS A 66 -1.14 5.65 8.91
CA LYS A 66 -0.23 6.74 9.26
C LYS A 66 1.00 6.79 8.36
N LEU A 67 1.29 5.71 7.63
CA LEU A 67 2.42 5.70 6.72
C LEU A 67 2.06 6.25 5.34
N TYR A 68 0.78 6.38 4.99
CA TYR A 68 0.41 6.72 3.62
C TYR A 68 -0.80 7.61 3.43
N ALA A 69 -1.67 7.71 4.43
CA ALA A 69 -2.95 8.39 4.23
C ALA A 69 -2.78 9.83 3.75
N HIS A 70 -1.78 10.52 4.24
CA HIS A 70 -1.52 11.92 3.88
C HIS A 70 -1.05 12.09 2.43
N LEU A 71 -0.67 11.01 1.78
CA LEU A 71 -0.21 11.05 0.39
C LEU A 71 -1.36 10.93 -0.60
N ASN A 72 -2.47 10.34 -0.18
CA ASN A 72 -3.57 9.97 -1.07
C ASN A 72 -4.64 11.04 -1.17
N PRO A 73 -5.41 11.11 -2.25
CA PRO A 73 -5.22 10.36 -3.49
C PRO A 73 -4.27 11.09 -4.42
N MET A 74 -3.91 10.44 -5.54
CA MET A 74 -2.98 11.01 -6.48
C MET A 74 -3.21 10.42 -7.88
N PRO A 75 -2.64 11.04 -8.94
CA PRO A 75 -2.73 10.46 -10.28
C PRO A 75 -1.98 9.12 -10.34
N TYR A 76 -2.35 8.30 -11.30
CA TYR A 76 -1.78 6.95 -11.46
C TYR A 76 -0.25 6.97 -11.51
N ALA A 77 0.32 7.82 -12.36
CA ALA A 77 1.78 7.86 -12.52
C ALA A 77 2.48 8.24 -11.22
N LYS A 78 1.86 9.15 -10.48
CA LYS A 78 2.43 9.57 -9.19
C LYS A 78 2.31 8.46 -8.16
N ALA A 79 1.21 7.74 -8.16
CA ALA A 79 1.01 6.64 -7.23
C ALA A 79 2.03 5.53 -7.50
N LYS A 80 2.31 5.26 -8.77
CA LYS A 80 3.29 4.26 -9.13
C LYS A 80 4.68 4.63 -8.63
N GLU A 81 5.06 5.89 -8.81
CA GLU A 81 6.32 6.41 -8.31
C GLU A 81 6.40 6.36 -6.79
N MET A 82 5.32 6.79 -6.14
CA MET A 82 5.26 6.85 -4.68
C MET A 82 5.28 5.46 -4.04
N GLU A 83 4.68 4.48 -4.70
CA GLU A 83 4.72 3.10 -4.24
C GLU A 83 6.17 2.63 -4.08
N GLY A 84 6.98 2.84 -5.11
CA GLY A 84 8.39 2.46 -5.05
C GLY A 84 9.17 3.25 -4.01
N PHE A 85 8.92 4.55 -3.95
CA PHE A 85 9.59 5.42 -3.00
C PHE A 85 9.29 5.02 -1.56
N LEU A 86 8.03 4.74 -1.28
CA LEU A 86 7.60 4.37 0.06
C LEU A 86 8.22 3.03 0.48
N ALA A 87 8.22 2.07 -0.44
CA ALA A 87 8.83 0.77 -0.15
C ALA A 87 10.32 0.91 0.14
N ASP A 88 11.02 1.71 -0.68
CA ASP A 88 12.45 1.93 -0.47
C ASP A 88 12.73 2.66 0.85
N SER A 89 11.90 3.63 1.20
CA SER A 89 12.05 4.34 2.47
C SER A 89 11.93 3.40 3.65
N LEU A 90 10.96 2.50 3.61
CA LEU A 90 10.77 1.54 4.69
C LEU A 90 11.93 0.56 4.78
N ARG A 91 12.44 0.11 3.61
CA ARG A 91 13.60 -0.78 3.59
C ARG A 91 14.84 -0.11 4.18
N LYS A 92 15.04 1.16 3.87
CA LYS A 92 16.18 1.91 4.43
C LYS A 92 16.08 2.08 5.93
N ARG A 93 14.87 2.02 6.46
CA ARG A 93 14.65 2.08 7.91
C ARG A 93 14.80 0.70 8.58
N GLY A 94 15.15 -0.31 7.80
CA GLY A 94 15.42 -1.64 8.33
C GLY A 94 14.24 -2.59 8.32
N PHE A 95 13.11 -2.20 7.72
CA PHE A 95 11.95 -3.07 7.66
C PHE A 95 12.04 -4.04 6.50
N ILE A 96 11.43 -5.21 6.67
CA ILE A 96 11.24 -6.17 5.59
C ILE A 96 10.01 -5.71 4.81
N VAL A 97 10.17 -5.53 3.49
CA VAL A 97 9.09 -4.97 2.66
C VAL A 97 8.87 -5.84 1.43
N TYR A 98 7.62 -6.18 1.18
CA TYR A 98 7.16 -6.87 -0.02
C TYR A 98 6.40 -5.86 -0.88
N GLY A 99 6.32 -6.13 -2.19
CA GLY A 99 5.64 -5.22 -3.10
C GLY A 99 6.46 -3.99 -3.40
N GLY A 100 5.80 -2.90 -3.79
CA GLY A 100 6.49 -1.63 -4.00
C GLY A 100 7.23 -1.54 -5.31
N HIS A 101 6.69 -2.08 -6.38
CA HIS A 101 7.33 -2.09 -7.69
C HIS A 101 7.32 -0.76 -8.39
#